data_7d24f0247d857e9919679000027950ee
#
_entry.id   7d24f0247d857e9919679000027950ee
#
_cell.length_a   1.000
_cell.length_b   1.000
_cell.length_c   1.000
_cell.angle_alpha   90.00
_cell.angle_beta   90.00
_cell.angle_gamma   90.00
#
_symmetry.space_group_name_H-M   'P 1'
#
loop_
_entity.id
_entity.type
_entity.pdbx_description
1 polymer ?
#
loop_
_entity_poly.entity_id
_entity_poly.type
_entity_poly.pdbx_seq_one_letter_code
_entity_poly.pdbx_strand_id
1 'polypeptide(L)'
;KNVIIYINYFSLRSIMELLWRKRIMYKTESFKPDTFKPARFESDGKITLSGKEIPYHTICEDNVIYGPDGNPVASIFTYAYFRSDVEDTANRPVVFAYNGGPGSSCMYVHAGFLGTRRMQYDEVDRESAFGPYKVIDNPDCLIDIADIVLIDPVGTGYGVLIDESKKKDFFGIEQDAEALLTVLEAWVRRYNRGLSPKYLCGESYGCTRSAVAAGIAATMGRERGYGIAFDGIVFIRNTVTVGKYFGEGLPVETSVLGFPTYAGVNWYHNHPTNQSVEDFVKEAKAFAAVSYTHL
;
A
#
# COMPACT_ATOMS: atom_id res chain seq x y z
N LYS A 1 -1.53 39.45 -0.56
CA LYS A 1 -1.55 39.60 0.91
C LYS A 1 -1.62 38.21 1.49
N ASN A 2 -0.47 37.69 1.97
CA ASN A 2 -0.39 36.39 2.62
C ASN A 2 -0.93 36.54 4.04
N VAL A 3 -1.97 35.80 4.36
CA VAL A 3 -2.50 35.69 5.72
C VAL A 3 -1.83 34.47 6.34
N ILE A 4 -0.90 34.68 7.26
CA ILE A 4 -0.33 33.63 8.11
C ILE A 4 -1.26 33.50 9.30
N ILE A 5 -1.96 32.39 9.42
CA ILE A 5 -2.81 32.08 10.59
C ILE A 5 -1.98 31.26 11.56
N TYR A 6 -1.60 31.86 12.69
CA TYR A 6 -1.06 31.12 13.84
C TYR A 6 -2.20 30.44 14.57
N ILE A 7 -2.25 29.09 14.50
CA ILE A 7 -3.24 28.29 15.21
C ILE A 7 -2.62 27.79 16.52
N ASN A 8 -3.07 28.31 17.64
CA ASN A 8 -2.69 27.80 18.96
C ASN A 8 -3.40 26.47 19.25
N TYR A 9 -2.75 25.54 19.95
CA TYR A 9 -3.22 24.16 20.21
C TYR A 9 -4.64 24.08 20.83
N PHE A 10 -5.09 25.11 21.53
CA PHE A 10 -6.45 25.22 22.07
C PHE A 10 -7.51 25.55 21.00
N SER A 11 -7.13 26.15 19.88
CA SER A 11 -8.06 26.50 18.80
C SER A 11 -8.30 25.34 17.83
N LEU A 12 -7.37 24.38 17.71
CA LEU A 12 -7.52 23.18 16.87
C LEU A 12 -8.66 22.29 17.36
N ARG A 13 -8.82 22.12 18.68
CA ARG A 13 -9.93 21.34 19.24
C ARG A 13 -11.27 22.02 18.94
N SER A 14 -11.36 23.34 19.09
CA SER A 14 -12.57 24.11 18.80
C SER A 14 -12.89 24.15 17.30
N ILE A 15 -11.87 24.22 16.43
CA ILE A 15 -12.03 24.13 14.97
C ILE A 15 -12.47 22.72 14.56
N MET A 16 -11.87 21.67 15.14
CA MET A 16 -12.27 20.28 14.91
C MET A 16 -13.71 20.02 15.39
N GLU A 17 -14.11 20.56 16.55
CA GLU A 17 -15.49 20.47 17.03
C GLU A 17 -16.47 21.28 16.15
N LEU A 18 -16.04 22.44 15.62
CA LEU A 18 -16.86 23.23 14.70
C LEU A 18 -17.00 22.57 13.33
N LEU A 19 -15.93 21.93 12.83
CA LEU A 19 -15.96 21.14 11.61
C LEU A 19 -16.77 19.86 11.78
N TRP A 20 -16.74 19.26 12.99
CA TRP A 20 -17.56 18.09 13.32
C TRP A 20 -19.05 18.45 13.50
N ARG A 21 -19.35 19.61 14.06
CA ARG A 21 -20.73 20.12 14.23
C ARG A 21 -21.34 20.66 12.94
N LYS A 22 -20.55 21.26 12.07
CA LYS A 22 -20.93 21.54 10.70
C LYS A 22 -20.55 20.32 9.86
N ARG A 23 -21.30 19.24 9.89
CA ARG A 23 -21.19 18.18 8.88
C ARG A 23 -21.14 18.80 7.49
N ILE A 24 -19.97 19.28 7.08
CA ILE A 24 -19.65 19.47 5.69
C ILE A 24 -19.40 18.05 5.19
N MET A 25 -20.48 17.33 4.99
CA MET A 25 -20.42 16.17 4.12
C MET A 25 -20.15 16.76 2.74
N TYR A 26 -18.89 16.71 2.32
CA TYR A 26 -18.65 16.72 0.89
C TYR A 26 -19.44 15.54 0.36
N LYS A 27 -20.56 15.84 -0.33
CA LYS A 27 -21.16 14.86 -1.20
C LYS A 27 -20.09 14.62 -2.26
N THR A 28 -19.36 13.54 -2.14
CA THR A 28 -18.70 12.97 -3.29
C THR A 28 -19.84 12.70 -4.26
N GLU A 29 -19.86 13.42 -5.38
CA GLU A 29 -20.76 13.05 -6.46
C GLU A 29 -20.41 11.62 -6.80
N SER A 30 -21.34 10.70 -6.58
CA SER A 30 -21.18 9.32 -7.00
C SER A 30 -20.97 9.34 -8.50
N PHE A 31 -19.81 8.83 -8.96
CA PHE A 31 -19.60 8.66 -10.39
C PHE A 31 -20.72 7.79 -10.94
N LYS A 32 -21.44 8.31 -11.92
CA LYS A 32 -22.40 7.49 -12.64
C LYS A 32 -21.66 6.73 -13.72
N PRO A 33 -21.99 5.45 -13.98
CA PRO A 33 -21.32 4.64 -14.97
C PRO A 33 -21.19 5.30 -16.35
N ASP A 34 -22.22 6.02 -16.78
CA ASP A 34 -22.29 6.73 -18.06
C ASP A 34 -21.46 8.02 -18.13
N THR A 35 -20.98 8.54 -17.00
CA THR A 35 -20.16 9.76 -16.91
C THR A 35 -18.69 9.48 -16.62
N PHE A 36 -18.34 8.25 -16.21
CA PHE A 36 -16.96 7.88 -15.94
C PHE A 36 -16.14 7.81 -17.22
N LYS A 37 -15.01 8.52 -17.23
CA LYS A 37 -14.04 8.50 -18.33
C LYS A 37 -12.69 8.08 -17.78
N PRO A 38 -12.13 6.94 -18.23
CA PRO A 38 -10.82 6.51 -17.80
C PRO A 38 -9.75 7.54 -18.15
N ALA A 39 -8.89 7.83 -17.20
CA ALA A 39 -7.74 8.71 -17.39
C ALA A 39 -6.48 7.89 -17.69
N ARG A 40 -5.58 8.47 -18.50
CA ARG A 40 -4.24 7.94 -18.76
C ARG A 40 -3.28 9.10 -18.96
N PHE A 41 -2.15 9.06 -18.24
CA PHE A 41 -1.08 10.05 -18.30
C PHE A 41 0.25 9.33 -18.48
N GLU A 42 1.14 9.91 -19.26
CA GLU A 42 2.46 9.36 -19.53
C GLU A 42 3.52 10.44 -19.36
N SER A 43 4.68 10.05 -18.86
CA SER A 43 5.84 10.96 -18.76
C SER A 43 7.15 10.18 -18.75
N ASP A 44 8.20 10.78 -19.25
CA ASP A 44 9.56 10.26 -19.15
C ASP A 44 10.28 10.91 -17.98
N GLY A 45 11.16 10.14 -17.35
CA GLY A 45 11.98 10.59 -16.25
C GLY A 45 13.33 9.89 -16.22
N LYS A 46 14.18 10.33 -15.30
CA LYS A 46 15.46 9.70 -15.02
C LYS A 46 15.76 9.80 -13.54
N ILE A 47 16.48 8.81 -13.03
CA ILE A 47 16.94 8.74 -11.64
C ILE A 47 18.40 8.31 -11.61
N THR A 48 19.15 8.81 -10.64
CA THR A 48 20.54 8.39 -10.43
C THR A 48 20.61 7.40 -9.27
N LEU A 49 20.98 6.15 -9.55
CA LEU A 49 21.18 5.10 -8.56
C LEU A 49 22.65 4.64 -8.60
N SER A 50 23.32 4.67 -7.44
CA SER A 50 24.73 4.28 -7.32
C SER A 50 25.65 4.93 -8.37
N GLY A 51 25.39 6.20 -8.69
CA GLY A 51 26.17 6.98 -9.68
C GLY A 51 25.83 6.70 -11.14
N LYS A 52 24.86 5.84 -11.43
CA LYS A 52 24.38 5.53 -12.78
C LYS A 52 23.04 6.20 -13.04
N GLU A 53 22.91 6.94 -14.12
CA GLU A 53 21.63 7.48 -14.58
C GLU A 53 20.81 6.38 -15.24
N ILE A 54 19.56 6.20 -14.79
CA ILE A 54 18.61 5.21 -15.29
C ILE A 54 17.38 5.95 -15.82
N PRO A 55 17.13 5.88 -17.13
CA PRO A 55 15.92 6.45 -17.72
C PRO A 55 14.73 5.55 -17.47
N TYR A 56 13.56 6.15 -17.29
CA TYR A 56 12.31 5.41 -17.12
C TYR A 56 11.13 6.13 -17.76
N HIS A 57 10.14 5.34 -18.14
CA HIS A 57 8.85 5.81 -18.63
C HIS A 57 7.79 5.53 -17.56
N THR A 58 6.90 6.49 -17.30
CA THR A 58 5.83 6.37 -16.31
C THR A 58 4.49 6.38 -17.01
N ILE A 59 3.62 5.44 -16.64
CA ILE A 59 2.22 5.39 -17.07
C ILE A 59 1.33 5.38 -15.83
N CYS A 60 0.48 6.41 -15.72
CA CYS A 60 -0.55 6.50 -14.68
C CYS A 60 -1.91 6.34 -15.33
N GLU A 61 -2.67 5.29 -14.97
CA GLU A 61 -3.91 5.00 -15.67
C GLU A 61 -4.99 4.32 -14.83
N ASP A 62 -6.23 4.53 -15.26
CA ASP A 62 -7.38 3.76 -14.82
C ASP A 62 -7.40 2.37 -15.46
N ASN A 63 -7.58 1.35 -14.65
CA ASN A 63 -7.85 -0.02 -15.09
C ASN A 63 -9.30 -0.35 -14.74
N VAL A 64 -10.16 -0.21 -15.73
CA VAL A 64 -11.61 -0.32 -15.55
C VAL A 64 -12.03 -1.77 -15.44
N ILE A 65 -12.85 -2.08 -14.44
CA ILE A 65 -13.53 -3.35 -14.27
C ILE A 65 -14.95 -3.18 -14.78
N TYR A 66 -15.36 -4.11 -15.65
CA TYR A 66 -16.69 -4.11 -16.28
C TYR A 66 -17.57 -5.20 -15.67
N GLY A 67 -18.82 -4.88 -15.45
CA GLY A 67 -19.84 -5.83 -15.08
C GLY A 67 -20.23 -6.79 -16.23
N PRO A 68 -21.03 -7.83 -15.95
CA PRO A 68 -21.50 -8.78 -16.95
C PRO A 68 -22.30 -8.15 -18.09
N ASP A 69 -22.89 -6.99 -17.85
CA ASP A 69 -23.64 -6.17 -18.80
C ASP A 69 -22.75 -5.27 -19.67
N GLY A 70 -21.43 -5.30 -19.47
CA GLY A 70 -20.45 -4.49 -20.18
C GLY A 70 -20.33 -3.06 -19.68
N ASN A 71 -21.04 -2.68 -18.60
CA ASN A 71 -20.93 -1.36 -18.00
C ASN A 71 -19.73 -1.30 -17.03
N PRO A 72 -19.05 -0.13 -16.91
CA PRO A 72 -17.99 0.05 -15.94
C PRO A 72 -18.57 0.04 -14.52
N VAL A 73 -18.01 -0.78 -13.64
CA VAL A 73 -18.48 -0.92 -12.25
C VAL A 73 -17.47 -0.40 -11.23
N ALA A 74 -16.16 -0.48 -11.54
CA ALA A 74 -15.09 0.04 -10.71
C ALA A 74 -13.85 0.34 -11.55
N SER A 75 -12.89 1.07 -10.97
CA SER A 75 -11.55 1.23 -11.52
C SER A 75 -10.51 1.10 -10.43
N ILE A 76 -9.42 0.42 -10.73
CA ILE A 76 -8.18 0.41 -9.97
C ILE A 76 -7.19 1.32 -10.69
N PHE A 77 -6.59 2.27 -9.98
CA PHE A 77 -5.61 3.16 -10.58
C PHE A 77 -4.19 2.65 -10.37
N THR A 78 -3.36 2.73 -11.41
CA THR A 78 -1.97 2.25 -11.36
C THR A 78 -0.99 3.35 -11.75
N TYR A 79 0.18 3.33 -11.11
CA TYR A 79 1.35 4.14 -11.45
C TYR A 79 2.48 3.18 -11.80
N ALA A 80 2.69 2.97 -13.09
CA ALA A 80 3.68 2.03 -13.59
C ALA A 80 4.96 2.75 -14.01
N TYR A 81 6.09 2.33 -13.49
CA TYR A 81 7.42 2.82 -13.81
C TYR A 81 8.17 1.73 -14.57
N PHE A 82 8.48 1.99 -15.82
CA PHE A 82 9.21 1.09 -16.71
C PHE A 82 10.60 1.64 -16.97
N ARG A 83 11.63 0.83 -16.73
CA ARG A 83 12.95 1.20 -17.17
C ARG A 83 13.01 1.19 -18.70
N SER A 84 13.41 2.33 -19.33
CA SER A 84 13.27 2.51 -20.77
C SER A 84 14.49 2.13 -21.60
N ASP A 85 15.65 1.85 -20.97
CA ASP A 85 16.87 1.41 -21.65
C ASP A 85 17.05 -0.12 -21.65
N VAL A 86 15.97 -0.89 -21.44
CA VAL A 86 15.97 -2.36 -21.43
C VAL A 86 15.21 -2.87 -22.64
N GLU A 87 15.89 -3.67 -23.49
CA GLU A 87 15.29 -4.28 -24.67
C GLU A 87 14.45 -5.52 -24.32
N ASP A 88 14.98 -6.42 -23.47
CA ASP A 88 14.29 -7.64 -23.03
C ASP A 88 13.48 -7.39 -21.76
N THR A 89 12.23 -7.00 -21.93
CA THR A 89 11.30 -6.82 -20.82
C THR A 89 10.69 -8.14 -20.33
N ALA A 90 10.77 -9.23 -21.11
CA ALA A 90 10.16 -10.50 -20.74
C ALA A 90 10.82 -11.14 -19.53
N ASN A 91 12.14 -11.00 -19.38
CA ASN A 91 12.90 -11.52 -18.24
C ASN A 91 13.04 -10.51 -17.09
N ARG A 92 12.55 -9.29 -17.27
CA ARG A 92 12.63 -8.26 -16.25
C ARG A 92 11.49 -8.41 -15.23
N PRO A 93 11.80 -8.47 -13.91
CA PRO A 93 10.77 -8.58 -12.88
C PRO A 93 9.79 -7.41 -12.88
N VAL A 94 8.56 -7.67 -12.42
CA VAL A 94 7.55 -6.65 -12.13
C VAL A 94 7.13 -6.78 -10.67
N VAL A 95 7.17 -5.68 -9.93
CA VAL A 95 6.70 -5.58 -8.56
C VAL A 95 5.39 -4.82 -8.52
N PHE A 96 4.31 -5.47 -8.14
CA PHE A 96 2.99 -4.88 -7.90
C PHE A 96 2.87 -4.53 -6.42
N ALA A 97 2.78 -3.25 -6.10
CA ALA A 97 2.86 -2.79 -4.72
C ALA A 97 1.66 -1.92 -4.32
N TYR A 98 1.21 -2.08 -3.09
CA TYR A 98 0.05 -1.39 -2.54
C TYR A 98 0.08 -1.34 -1.01
N ASN A 99 -0.59 -0.32 -0.47
CA ASN A 99 -0.85 -0.22 0.96
C ASN A 99 -2.05 -1.09 1.38
N GLY A 100 -2.31 -1.08 2.65
CA GLY A 100 -3.39 -1.79 3.29
C GLY A 100 -4.53 -0.90 3.78
N GLY A 101 -4.68 -0.82 5.06
CA GLY A 101 -5.78 -0.18 5.76
C GLY A 101 -6.74 -1.22 6.33
N PRO A 102 -7.71 -1.82 5.62
CA PRO A 102 -8.13 -1.52 4.24
C PRO A 102 -8.61 -0.09 4.05
N GLY A 103 -8.48 0.42 2.81
CA GLY A 103 -8.95 1.77 2.45
C GLY A 103 -7.82 2.81 2.26
N SER A 104 -6.53 2.42 2.34
CA SER A 104 -5.42 3.30 2.03
C SER A 104 -5.00 3.21 0.56
N SER A 105 -4.72 4.37 -0.04
CA SER A 105 -4.05 4.45 -1.34
C SER A 105 -2.59 3.99 -1.24
N CYS A 106 -1.94 3.77 -2.36
CA CYS A 106 -0.52 3.37 -2.40
C CYS A 106 0.45 4.48 -1.97
N MET A 107 -0.03 5.63 -1.52
CA MET A 107 0.78 6.81 -1.23
C MET A 107 1.96 6.53 -0.29
N TYR A 108 1.76 5.70 0.76
CA TYR A 108 2.84 5.40 1.70
C TYR A 108 3.93 4.53 1.10
N VAL A 109 3.58 3.49 0.33
CA VAL A 109 4.59 2.69 -0.40
C VAL A 109 5.19 3.48 -1.55
N HIS A 110 4.42 4.35 -2.21
CA HIS A 110 4.86 5.17 -3.32
C HIS A 110 5.85 6.25 -2.89
N ALA A 111 5.39 7.18 -2.05
CA ALA A 111 6.19 8.33 -1.62
C ALA A 111 7.13 8.02 -0.45
N GLY A 112 6.98 6.84 0.19
CA GLY A 112 7.79 6.42 1.31
C GLY A 112 9.07 5.68 0.89
N PHE A 113 8.99 4.72 -0.03
CA PHE A 113 10.15 3.86 -0.30
C PHE A 113 10.22 3.16 -1.68
N LEU A 114 9.11 2.98 -2.44
CA LEU A 114 9.17 2.25 -3.72
C LEU A 114 9.18 3.15 -4.96
N GLY A 115 8.64 4.37 -4.88
CA GLY A 115 8.63 5.29 -6.02
C GLY A 115 10.04 5.71 -6.44
N THR A 116 10.18 6.23 -7.66
CA THR A 116 11.44 6.82 -8.14
C THR A 116 11.82 8.08 -7.36
N ARG A 117 10.84 8.71 -6.72
CA ARG A 117 11.02 9.80 -5.78
C ARG A 117 10.37 9.46 -4.44
N ARG A 118 10.98 9.90 -3.35
CA ARG A 118 10.45 9.72 -1.99
C ARG A 118 10.50 11.01 -1.19
N MET A 119 9.68 11.06 -0.16
CA MET A 119 9.80 12.08 0.87
C MET A 119 11.10 11.85 1.66
N GLN A 120 11.85 12.91 1.89
CA GLN A 120 12.99 12.86 2.80
C GLN A 120 12.43 12.98 4.22
N TYR A 121 12.66 11.93 5.01
CA TYR A 121 12.47 11.96 6.44
C TYR A 121 13.86 12.15 7.05
N ASP A 122 14.07 13.26 7.74
CA ASP A 122 15.17 13.35 8.68
C ASP A 122 14.86 12.42 9.85
N GLU A 123 15.88 11.96 10.60
CA GLU A 123 15.64 11.07 11.75
C GLU A 123 14.47 11.58 12.58
N VAL A 124 13.64 10.65 13.08
CA VAL A 124 12.32 10.90 13.67
C VAL A 124 12.42 11.90 14.83
N ASP A 125 12.72 13.13 14.51
CA ASP A 125 12.62 14.24 15.44
C ASP A 125 11.17 14.74 15.39
N ARG A 126 10.53 14.81 16.55
CA ARG A 126 9.14 15.26 16.68
C ARG A 126 8.92 16.67 16.12
N GLU A 127 9.98 17.45 15.97
CA GLU A 127 9.92 18.80 15.42
C GLU A 127 9.78 18.81 13.89
N SER A 128 10.22 17.77 13.18
CA SER A 128 10.12 17.69 11.72
C SER A 128 8.73 17.26 11.21
N ALA A 129 7.79 16.93 12.11
CA ALA A 129 6.43 16.48 11.74
C ALA A 129 5.59 17.54 11.02
N PHE A 130 6.02 18.79 10.98
CA PHE A 130 5.23 19.92 10.47
C PHE A 130 5.71 20.50 9.12
N GLY A 131 6.64 19.84 8.41
CA GLY A 131 7.12 20.30 7.11
C GLY A 131 7.91 21.63 7.13
N PRO A 132 8.38 22.11 5.99
CA PRO A 132 8.14 21.58 4.65
C PRO A 132 8.95 20.32 4.36
N TYR A 133 8.27 19.28 3.86
CA TYR A 133 8.94 18.04 3.45
C TYR A 133 9.61 18.23 2.09
N LYS A 134 10.81 17.69 1.94
CA LYS A 134 11.50 17.63 0.66
C LYS A 134 11.17 16.33 -0.06
N VAL A 135 10.99 16.42 -1.36
CA VAL A 135 10.92 15.25 -2.24
C VAL A 135 12.29 15.13 -2.91
N ILE A 136 12.91 13.96 -2.73
CA ILE A 136 14.22 13.63 -3.28
C ILE A 136 14.13 12.45 -4.23
N ASP A 137 15.12 12.28 -5.08
CA ASP A 137 15.30 11.02 -5.80
C ASP A 137 15.50 9.90 -4.78
N ASN A 138 14.83 8.77 -5.00
CA ASN A 138 14.88 7.66 -4.06
C ASN A 138 16.12 6.80 -4.30
N PRO A 139 17.15 6.85 -3.44
CA PRO A 139 18.38 6.09 -3.64
C PRO A 139 18.19 4.57 -3.54
N ASP A 140 17.06 4.12 -2.94
CA ASP A 140 16.73 2.73 -2.71
C ASP A 140 15.66 2.23 -3.69
N CYS A 141 15.41 2.97 -4.79
CA CYS A 141 14.41 2.60 -5.80
C CYS A 141 14.82 1.31 -6.52
N LEU A 142 13.86 0.41 -6.70
CA LEU A 142 14.08 -0.88 -7.37
C LEU A 142 14.12 -0.80 -8.90
N ILE A 143 14.03 0.40 -9.51
CA ILE A 143 13.94 0.57 -10.97
C ILE A 143 15.19 0.07 -11.72
N ASP A 144 16.31 -0.13 -11.05
CA ASP A 144 17.51 -0.75 -11.62
C ASP A 144 17.34 -2.24 -11.90
N ILE A 145 16.54 -2.96 -11.09
CA ILE A 145 16.36 -4.42 -11.16
C ILE A 145 14.96 -4.87 -11.55
N ALA A 146 13.93 -4.05 -11.36
CA ALA A 146 12.53 -4.40 -11.61
C ALA A 146 11.74 -3.19 -12.15
N ASP A 147 10.66 -3.44 -12.88
CA ASP A 147 9.64 -2.43 -13.10
C ASP A 147 8.68 -2.42 -11.91
N ILE A 148 8.14 -1.24 -11.59
CA ILE A 148 7.36 -1.03 -10.39
C ILE A 148 5.96 -0.57 -10.78
N VAL A 149 4.94 -1.22 -10.24
CA VAL A 149 3.53 -0.86 -10.43
C VAL A 149 2.90 -0.61 -9.08
N LEU A 150 2.66 0.65 -8.78
CA LEU A 150 1.99 1.09 -7.56
C LEU A 150 0.50 1.15 -7.81
N ILE A 151 -0.31 0.71 -6.86
CA ILE A 151 -1.72 0.42 -7.08
C ILE A 151 -2.58 1.09 -6.01
N ASP A 152 -3.57 1.85 -6.47
CA ASP A 152 -4.68 2.33 -5.65
C ASP A 152 -5.88 1.38 -5.85
N PRO A 153 -6.19 0.51 -4.87
CA PRO A 153 -7.36 -0.36 -4.93
C PRO A 153 -8.67 0.39 -5.04
N VAL A 154 -9.76 -0.31 -5.37
CA VAL A 154 -11.09 0.28 -5.47
C VAL A 154 -11.48 1.04 -4.19
N GLY A 155 -11.91 2.28 -4.34
CA GLY A 155 -12.31 3.16 -3.23
C GLY A 155 -11.14 3.79 -2.48
N THR A 156 -9.93 3.78 -3.04
CA THR A 156 -8.74 4.40 -2.44
C THR A 156 -8.02 5.28 -3.46
N GLY A 157 -7.44 6.39 -3.02
CA GLY A 157 -6.70 7.28 -3.91
C GLY A 157 -7.47 7.67 -5.16
N TYR A 158 -6.97 7.30 -6.33
CA TYR A 158 -7.66 7.48 -7.62
C TYR A 158 -8.47 6.24 -8.04
N GLY A 159 -8.36 5.11 -7.32
CA GLY A 159 -9.22 3.95 -7.54
C GLY A 159 -10.66 4.24 -7.09
N VAL A 160 -11.65 3.98 -7.93
CA VAL A 160 -13.04 4.37 -7.67
C VAL A 160 -14.02 3.22 -7.81
N LEU A 161 -15.06 3.24 -6.97
CA LEU A 161 -16.28 2.46 -7.19
C LEU A 161 -17.22 3.31 -8.06
N ILE A 162 -17.51 2.86 -9.27
CA ILE A 162 -18.32 3.60 -10.26
C ILE A 162 -19.79 3.30 -10.02
N ASP A 163 -20.14 2.03 -9.81
CA ASP A 163 -21.51 1.59 -9.54
C ASP A 163 -21.66 1.25 -8.05
N GLU A 164 -22.27 2.14 -7.27
CA GLU A 164 -22.51 1.96 -5.83
C GLU A 164 -23.34 0.71 -5.50
N SER A 165 -24.18 0.23 -6.44
CA SER A 165 -24.97 -1.00 -6.23
C SER A 165 -24.10 -2.24 -6.14
N LYS A 166 -22.86 -2.18 -6.68
CA LYS A 166 -21.87 -3.25 -6.72
C LYS A 166 -20.89 -3.22 -5.54
N LYS A 167 -21.12 -2.38 -4.55
CA LYS A 167 -20.22 -2.22 -3.39
C LYS A 167 -19.83 -3.54 -2.73
N LYS A 168 -20.74 -4.49 -2.63
CA LYS A 168 -20.48 -5.81 -2.02
C LYS A 168 -19.50 -6.67 -2.83
N ASP A 169 -19.35 -6.38 -4.12
CA ASP A 169 -18.48 -7.14 -5.02
C ASP A 169 -17.02 -6.70 -4.93
N PHE A 170 -16.71 -5.65 -4.12
CA PHE A 170 -15.37 -5.08 -3.98
C PHE A 170 -14.86 -4.95 -2.53
N PHE A 171 -15.76 -4.80 -1.54
CA PHE A 171 -15.38 -4.52 -0.15
C PHE A 171 -15.51 -5.74 0.78
N GLY A 172 -14.92 -6.85 0.38
CA GLY A 172 -14.67 -8.05 1.17
C GLY A 172 -13.25 -8.52 0.93
N ILE A 173 -12.72 -9.40 1.76
CA ILE A 173 -11.32 -9.86 1.66
C ILE A 173 -11.07 -10.59 0.33
N GLU A 174 -11.95 -11.52 -0.05
CA GLU A 174 -11.85 -12.23 -1.34
C GLU A 174 -12.15 -11.29 -2.51
N GLN A 175 -13.19 -10.48 -2.40
CA GLN A 175 -13.63 -9.56 -3.45
C GLN A 175 -12.55 -8.52 -3.79
N ASP A 176 -11.86 -7.97 -2.79
CA ASP A 176 -10.74 -7.06 -2.97
C ASP A 176 -9.56 -7.75 -3.68
N ALA A 177 -9.25 -8.99 -3.29
CA ALA A 177 -8.22 -9.79 -3.95
C ALA A 177 -8.59 -10.18 -5.40
N GLU A 178 -9.84 -10.50 -5.67
CA GLU A 178 -10.34 -10.82 -7.01
C GLU A 178 -10.35 -9.59 -7.93
N ALA A 179 -10.73 -8.43 -7.41
CA ALA A 179 -10.64 -7.17 -8.16
C ALA A 179 -9.18 -6.87 -8.55
N LEU A 180 -8.24 -7.07 -7.62
CA LEU A 180 -6.82 -6.95 -7.89
C LEU A 180 -6.38 -7.93 -8.99
N LEU A 181 -6.69 -9.22 -8.85
CA LEU A 181 -6.31 -10.26 -9.85
C LEU A 181 -6.85 -9.94 -11.25
N THR A 182 -8.11 -9.51 -11.33
CA THR A 182 -8.75 -9.11 -12.60
C THR A 182 -7.94 -8.01 -13.30
N VAL A 183 -7.52 -7.00 -12.56
CA VAL A 183 -6.74 -5.89 -13.11
C VAL A 183 -5.32 -6.33 -13.43
N LEU A 184 -4.65 -7.08 -12.54
CA LEU A 184 -3.28 -7.54 -12.76
C LEU A 184 -3.17 -8.44 -14.00
N GLU A 185 -4.13 -9.34 -14.22
CA GLU A 185 -4.13 -10.18 -15.41
C GLU A 185 -4.30 -9.36 -16.69
N ALA A 186 -5.24 -8.41 -16.70
CA ALA A 186 -5.44 -7.51 -17.82
C ALA A 186 -4.19 -6.63 -18.08
N TRP A 187 -3.56 -6.13 -17.01
CA TRP A 187 -2.35 -5.34 -17.06
C TRP A 187 -1.16 -6.14 -17.64
N VAL A 188 -0.92 -7.34 -17.12
CA VAL A 188 0.16 -8.24 -17.59
C VAL A 188 0.01 -8.54 -19.07
N ARG A 189 -1.22 -8.75 -19.55
CA ARG A 189 -1.53 -8.98 -20.95
C ARG A 189 -1.30 -7.72 -21.79
N ARG A 190 -1.79 -6.56 -21.33
CA ARG A 190 -1.66 -5.26 -22.01
C ARG A 190 -0.20 -4.88 -22.26
N TYR A 191 0.65 -5.08 -21.26
CA TYR A 191 2.06 -4.71 -21.31
C TYR A 191 3.00 -5.85 -21.71
N ASN A 192 2.44 -6.97 -22.20
CA ASN A 192 3.21 -8.14 -22.65
C ASN A 192 4.18 -8.67 -21.59
N ARG A 193 3.75 -8.71 -20.32
CA ARG A 193 4.57 -9.12 -19.18
C ARG A 193 4.24 -10.55 -18.69
N GLY A 194 3.68 -11.39 -19.59
CA GLY A 194 3.29 -12.77 -19.25
C GLY A 194 4.45 -13.63 -18.75
N LEU A 195 5.62 -13.49 -19.33
CA LEU A 195 6.84 -14.25 -18.98
C LEU A 195 7.66 -13.59 -17.87
N SER A 196 7.43 -12.32 -17.56
CA SER A 196 8.16 -11.61 -16.50
C SER A 196 7.94 -12.27 -15.15
N PRO A 197 8.98 -12.42 -14.31
CA PRO A 197 8.80 -12.71 -12.89
C PRO A 197 7.92 -11.66 -12.22
N LYS A 198 6.90 -12.08 -11.49
CA LYS A 198 5.88 -11.22 -10.89
C LYS A 198 5.88 -11.34 -9.37
N TYR A 199 6.00 -10.20 -8.70
CA TYR A 199 6.04 -10.12 -7.25
C TYR A 199 4.90 -9.24 -6.74
N LEU A 200 4.22 -9.70 -5.68
CA LEU A 200 3.30 -8.88 -4.90
C LEU A 200 4.05 -8.26 -3.72
N CYS A 201 3.84 -6.98 -3.48
CA CYS A 201 4.42 -6.26 -2.35
C CYS A 201 3.30 -5.55 -1.58
N GLY A 202 2.85 -6.16 -0.48
CA GLY A 202 1.77 -5.64 0.35
C GLY A 202 2.28 -5.04 1.65
N GLU A 203 1.77 -3.87 2.02
CA GLU A 203 1.97 -3.28 3.33
C GLU A 203 0.71 -3.44 4.17
N SER A 204 0.85 -3.84 5.44
CA SER A 204 -0.24 -3.98 6.41
C SER A 204 -1.34 -4.93 5.90
N TYR A 205 -2.61 -4.51 5.79
CA TYR A 205 -3.68 -5.29 5.17
C TYR A 205 -3.35 -5.69 3.71
N GLY A 206 -2.48 -4.97 3.03
CA GLY A 206 -1.94 -5.38 1.71
C GLY A 206 -1.24 -6.75 1.75
N CYS A 207 -0.71 -7.18 2.90
CA CYS A 207 -0.18 -8.54 3.08
C CYS A 207 -1.31 -9.58 3.00
N THR A 208 -2.45 -9.31 3.65
CA THR A 208 -3.65 -10.17 3.58
C THR A 208 -4.17 -10.22 2.14
N ARG A 209 -4.29 -9.08 1.46
CA ARG A 209 -4.66 -9.01 0.03
C ARG A 209 -3.72 -9.85 -0.83
N SER A 210 -2.40 -9.72 -0.64
CA SER A 210 -1.40 -10.49 -1.39
C SER A 210 -1.54 -11.99 -1.15
N ALA A 211 -1.70 -12.43 0.10
CA ALA A 211 -1.83 -13.84 0.44
C ALA A 211 -3.09 -14.45 -0.18
N VAL A 212 -4.23 -13.74 -0.09
CA VAL A 212 -5.50 -14.21 -0.66
C VAL A 212 -5.45 -14.23 -2.18
N ALA A 213 -4.94 -13.17 -2.82
CA ALA A 213 -4.80 -13.12 -4.28
C ALA A 213 -3.89 -14.23 -4.81
N ALA A 214 -2.72 -14.44 -4.20
CA ALA A 214 -1.83 -15.52 -4.59
C ALA A 214 -2.44 -16.90 -4.33
N GLY A 215 -3.17 -17.08 -3.22
CA GLY A 215 -3.90 -18.29 -2.91
C GLY A 215 -4.98 -18.60 -3.96
N ILE A 216 -5.81 -17.63 -4.31
CA ILE A 216 -6.83 -17.78 -5.37
C ILE A 216 -6.16 -18.12 -6.72
N ALA A 217 -5.13 -17.39 -7.11
CA ALA A 217 -4.42 -17.65 -8.38
C ALA A 217 -3.82 -19.06 -8.44
N ALA A 218 -3.21 -19.53 -7.34
CA ALA A 218 -2.55 -20.83 -7.29
C ALA A 218 -3.51 -22.02 -7.22
N THR A 219 -4.63 -21.90 -6.49
CA THR A 219 -5.52 -23.03 -6.21
C THR A 219 -6.80 -23.04 -7.03
N MET A 220 -7.35 -21.87 -7.32
CA MET A 220 -8.64 -21.70 -8.01
C MET A 220 -8.52 -20.93 -9.33
N GLY A 221 -7.31 -20.59 -9.75
CA GLY A 221 -7.09 -19.73 -10.92
C GLY A 221 -7.79 -20.25 -12.16
N ARG A 222 -7.68 -21.56 -12.48
CA ARG A 222 -8.34 -22.17 -13.64
C ARG A 222 -9.86 -22.08 -13.57
N GLU A 223 -10.45 -22.34 -12.42
CA GLU A 223 -11.91 -22.36 -12.23
C GLU A 223 -12.48 -20.95 -12.30
N ARG A 224 -11.73 -19.96 -11.80
CA ARG A 224 -12.14 -18.56 -11.77
C ARG A 224 -11.65 -17.75 -12.98
N GLY A 225 -10.94 -18.38 -13.93
CA GLY A 225 -10.49 -17.77 -15.18
C GLY A 225 -9.22 -16.94 -15.06
N TYR A 226 -8.44 -17.08 -13.98
CA TYR A 226 -7.16 -16.40 -13.82
C TYR A 226 -5.99 -17.24 -14.31
N GLY A 227 -5.18 -16.67 -15.21
CA GLY A 227 -3.96 -17.30 -15.75
C GLY A 227 -2.66 -16.73 -15.19
N ILE A 228 -2.75 -15.82 -14.20
CA ILE A 228 -1.59 -15.18 -13.60
C ILE A 228 -0.97 -16.06 -12.50
N ALA A 229 0.37 -16.10 -12.47
CA ALA A 229 1.14 -16.70 -11.39
C ALA A 229 2.13 -15.70 -10.82
N PHE A 230 2.44 -15.83 -9.54
CA PHE A 230 3.39 -14.95 -8.83
C PHE A 230 4.61 -15.77 -8.41
N ASP A 231 5.81 -15.20 -8.61
CA ASP A 231 7.09 -15.79 -8.25
C ASP A 231 7.47 -15.53 -6.78
N GLY A 232 6.86 -14.51 -6.18
CA GLY A 232 7.09 -14.21 -4.77
C GLY A 232 6.15 -13.15 -4.20
N ILE A 233 6.16 -13.07 -2.87
CA ILE A 233 5.39 -12.08 -2.12
C ILE A 233 6.30 -11.42 -1.10
N VAL A 234 6.27 -10.10 -1.04
CA VAL A 234 6.94 -9.28 -0.04
C VAL A 234 5.88 -8.77 0.95
N PHE A 235 6.02 -9.14 2.20
CA PHE A 235 5.16 -8.68 3.28
C PHE A 235 5.86 -7.59 4.09
N ILE A 236 5.28 -6.38 4.09
CA ILE A 236 5.74 -5.26 4.87
C ILE A 236 4.74 -5.06 6.01
N ARG A 237 5.21 -5.19 7.27
CA ARG A 237 4.36 -5.13 8.45
C ARG A 237 3.20 -6.13 8.36
N ASN A 238 3.55 -7.41 8.34
CA ASN A 238 2.65 -8.53 8.07
C ASN A 238 1.43 -8.56 8.99
N THR A 239 0.22 -8.67 8.41
CA THR A 239 -1.07 -8.78 9.11
C THR A 239 -1.84 -10.04 8.70
N VAL A 240 -1.22 -11.01 8.04
CA VAL A 240 -1.90 -12.21 7.51
C VAL A 240 -2.62 -13.01 8.61
N THR A 241 -2.09 -13.00 9.82
CA THR A 241 -2.69 -13.68 10.98
C THR A 241 -3.76 -12.85 11.69
N VAL A 242 -3.87 -11.55 11.40
CA VAL A 242 -4.76 -10.63 12.14
C VAL A 242 -6.22 -10.78 11.73
N GLY A 243 -6.52 -11.36 10.56
CA GLY A 243 -7.91 -11.60 10.12
C GLY A 243 -8.76 -12.45 11.06
N LYS A 244 -8.12 -13.20 11.98
CA LYS A 244 -8.80 -13.99 13.01
C LYS A 244 -9.20 -13.15 14.25
N TYR A 245 -8.77 -11.90 14.35
CA TYR A 245 -8.71 -11.13 15.59
C TYR A 245 -9.49 -9.80 15.59
N PHE A 246 -10.06 -9.43 14.46
CA PHE A 246 -10.95 -8.26 14.38
C PHE A 246 -12.35 -8.64 14.87
N GLY A 247 -12.59 -8.66 16.17
CA GLY A 247 -13.93 -8.88 16.70
C GLY A 247 -14.03 -9.20 18.20
N GLU A 248 -13.03 -9.81 18.81
CA GLU A 248 -13.12 -10.34 20.18
C GLU A 248 -11.98 -9.88 21.12
N GLY A 249 -11.38 -8.71 20.87
CA GLY A 249 -10.19 -8.28 21.60
C GLY A 249 -8.91 -8.96 21.06
N LEU A 250 -7.75 -8.40 21.37
CA LEU A 250 -6.48 -9.03 20.98
C LEU A 250 -6.29 -10.30 21.81
N PRO A 251 -6.14 -11.49 21.19
CA PRO A 251 -5.80 -12.69 21.94
C PRO A 251 -4.52 -12.48 22.73
N VAL A 252 -4.43 -13.15 23.86
CA VAL A 252 -3.24 -13.14 24.74
C VAL A 252 -1.96 -13.44 23.92
N GLU A 253 -2.05 -14.38 22.96
CA GLU A 253 -0.96 -14.72 22.04
C GLU A 253 -0.41 -13.53 21.25
N THR A 254 -1.28 -12.63 20.77
CA THR A 254 -0.86 -11.45 20.04
C THR A 254 -0.14 -10.46 20.94
N SER A 255 -0.59 -10.32 22.19
CA SER A 255 0.07 -9.48 23.19
C SER A 255 1.45 -10.05 23.55
N VAL A 256 1.56 -11.36 23.72
CA VAL A 256 2.83 -12.05 24.00
C VAL A 256 3.81 -11.88 22.83
N LEU A 257 3.36 -12.07 21.60
CA LEU A 257 4.20 -11.93 20.41
C LEU A 257 4.61 -10.48 20.16
N GLY A 258 3.74 -9.51 20.48
CA GLY A 258 4.00 -8.08 20.32
C GLY A 258 4.90 -7.49 21.43
N PHE A 259 4.90 -8.09 22.63
CA PHE A 259 5.57 -7.54 23.81
C PHE A 259 7.06 -7.22 23.60
N PRO A 260 7.88 -8.11 22.99
CA PRO A 260 9.28 -7.82 22.71
C PRO A 260 9.47 -6.61 21.78
N THR A 261 8.59 -6.41 20.81
CA THR A 261 8.61 -5.25 19.92
C THR A 261 8.34 -3.96 20.69
N TYR A 262 7.32 -3.95 21.55
CA TYR A 262 7.03 -2.80 22.41
C TYR A 262 8.16 -2.51 23.40
N ALA A 263 8.82 -3.54 23.91
CA ALA A 263 10.00 -3.37 24.76
C ALA A 263 11.14 -2.69 23.98
N GLY A 264 11.43 -3.12 22.74
CA GLY A 264 12.42 -2.46 21.89
C GLY A 264 12.10 -1.01 21.59
N VAL A 265 10.82 -0.69 21.30
CA VAL A 265 10.36 0.69 21.11
C VAL A 265 10.55 1.52 22.39
N ASN A 266 10.17 0.97 23.55
CA ASN A 266 10.38 1.63 24.83
C ASN A 266 11.87 1.87 25.12
N TRP A 267 12.71 0.90 24.83
CA TRP A 267 14.16 1.06 24.98
C TRP A 267 14.69 2.20 24.12
N TYR A 268 14.30 2.25 22.85
CA TYR A 268 14.73 3.28 21.91
C TYR A 268 14.35 4.69 22.35
N HIS A 269 13.12 4.89 22.82
CA HIS A 269 12.64 6.23 23.17
C HIS A 269 12.98 6.67 24.59
N ASN A 270 13.07 5.76 25.54
CA ASN A 270 13.16 6.09 26.95
C ASN A 270 14.45 5.64 27.62
N HIS A 271 15.25 4.79 26.97
CA HIS A 271 16.49 4.23 27.53
C HIS A 271 16.36 3.80 28.99
N PRO A 272 15.41 2.89 29.34
CA PRO A 272 15.05 2.58 30.72
C PRO A 272 16.17 1.86 31.49
N THR A 273 17.14 1.32 30.77
CA THR A 273 18.30 0.60 31.32
C THR A 273 19.57 0.92 30.52
N ASN A 274 20.74 0.53 31.10
CA ASN A 274 22.05 0.60 30.39
C ASN A 274 22.34 -0.64 29.56
N GLN A 275 21.44 -1.62 29.47
CA GLN A 275 21.59 -2.80 28.63
C GLN A 275 21.56 -2.45 27.16
N SER A 276 22.10 -3.32 26.31
CA SER A 276 21.89 -3.24 24.87
C SER A 276 20.43 -3.46 24.51
N VAL A 277 19.95 -2.96 23.38
CA VAL A 277 18.58 -3.22 22.91
C VAL A 277 18.34 -4.72 22.72
N GLU A 278 19.35 -5.43 22.22
CA GLU A 278 19.31 -6.89 22.00
C GLU A 278 19.05 -7.64 23.29
N ASP A 279 19.79 -7.33 24.36
CA ASP A 279 19.62 -7.98 25.67
C ASP A 279 18.28 -7.63 26.30
N PHE A 280 17.88 -6.37 26.23
CA PHE A 280 16.60 -5.91 26.76
C PHE A 280 15.39 -6.59 26.05
N VAL A 281 15.44 -6.70 24.72
CA VAL A 281 14.40 -7.39 23.93
C VAL A 281 14.42 -8.89 24.19
N LYS A 282 15.60 -9.50 24.39
CA LYS A 282 15.74 -10.91 24.73
C LYS A 282 15.11 -11.24 26.10
N GLU A 283 15.32 -10.39 27.10
CA GLU A 283 14.66 -10.51 28.41
C GLU A 283 13.13 -10.37 28.29
N ALA A 284 12.68 -9.34 27.54
CA ALA A 284 11.26 -9.13 27.28
C ALA A 284 10.61 -10.35 26.60
N LYS A 285 11.30 -10.99 25.65
CA LYS A 285 10.83 -12.21 24.98
C LYS A 285 10.74 -13.37 25.95
N ALA A 286 11.73 -13.56 26.81
CA ALA A 286 11.73 -14.62 27.81
C ALA A 286 10.59 -14.41 28.84
N PHE A 287 10.40 -13.17 29.30
CA PHE A 287 9.31 -12.80 30.19
C PHE A 287 7.93 -13.08 29.57
N ALA A 288 7.73 -12.66 28.31
CA ALA A 288 6.46 -12.88 27.61
C ALA A 288 6.13 -14.38 27.49
N ALA A 289 7.12 -15.22 27.16
CA ALA A 289 6.96 -16.66 27.04
C ALA A 289 6.55 -17.32 28.36
N VAL A 290 7.11 -16.87 29.49
CA VAL A 290 6.75 -17.40 30.83
C VAL A 290 5.38 -16.91 31.26
N SER A 291 5.08 -15.63 31.09
CA SER A 291 3.80 -15.05 31.50
C SER A 291 2.61 -15.67 30.75
N TYR A 292 2.79 -16.06 29.51
CA TYR A 292 1.76 -16.76 28.72
C TYR A 292 1.40 -18.14 29.28
N THR A 293 2.38 -18.84 29.83
CA THR A 293 2.13 -20.19 30.40
C THR A 293 1.42 -20.17 31.76
N HIS A 294 1.26 -19.00 32.38
CA HIS A 294 0.64 -18.81 33.68
C HIS A 294 -0.73 -18.07 33.62
N LEU A 295 -1.19 -17.68 32.40
CA LEU A 295 -2.53 -17.13 32.14
C LEU A 295 -3.48 -18.20 31.60
#